data_9be8e87c4e79e99045d8446b336400a4
#
_entry.id   9be8e87c4e79e99045d8446b336400a4
#
_cell.length_a   1.000
_cell.length_b   1.000
_cell.length_c   1.000
_cell.angle_alpha   90.00
_cell.angle_beta   90.00
_cell.angle_gamma   90.00
#
_symmetry.space_group_name_H-M   'P 1'
#
loop_
_entity.id
_entity.type
_entity.pdbx_description
1 polymer ?
#
loop_
_entity_poly.entity_id
_entity_poly.type
_entity_poly.pdbx_seq_one_letter_code
_entity_poly.pdbx_strand_id
1 'polypeptide(L)'
;MEKLYETQEETEKVILIGVSTSDGDDTEESLMELKELVKTAGAATVATVIQNREAIHAGTYIGKGKIEEVKVLIDELGATGVVCDDELSPAQLMNLRDALDTKVMDRTLIILDIFASRAKTGEGKVQVELAQLKYRQARLVGLRSSLSRLGGGIGTRGPGEKKLEMDRRLIKDRIAVLRREVEEMKVHRELARNQRSKNPTTVVSIVGYTNAGKSTLLNELTGAGVLEENKLFATLDPTTRRYKLESGQEIMLTDTVGFIRKLPHHLIDAFRSTLEEAKYADILIHVVDASNPQMDAQMHIVYETLDSLGVTDKSIITIFNKQDKVAEQIKSNGEAEMPVFKDFRADYTLNASIKNHTGLDKLLEYIEEILRNKKIYIAKTFGYKEAGQIQKIRKYGELLKEEYRDDGIYVEAYVPVELMPV
;
A
#
# COMPACT_ATOMS: atom_id res chain seq x y z
N MET A 1 -20.30 -43.78 11.11
CA MET A 1 -20.50 -42.39 11.46
C MET A 1 -19.16 -41.84 11.94
N GLU A 2 -18.39 -41.29 11.03
CA GLU A 2 -17.16 -40.61 11.36
C GLU A 2 -17.54 -39.22 11.94
N LYS A 3 -17.16 -38.98 13.19
CA LYS A 3 -17.25 -37.64 13.78
C LYS A 3 -16.21 -36.76 13.10
N LEU A 4 -16.66 -35.87 12.20
CA LEU A 4 -15.87 -34.72 11.81
C LEU A 4 -15.58 -33.90 13.09
N TYR A 5 -14.31 -33.93 13.50
CA TYR A 5 -13.80 -32.95 14.48
C TYR A 5 -13.73 -31.61 13.76
N GLU A 6 -14.65 -30.69 14.03
CA GLU A 6 -14.44 -29.28 13.78
C GLU A 6 -13.26 -28.86 14.66
N THR A 7 -12.10 -28.77 14.05
CA THR A 7 -10.94 -28.08 14.65
C THR A 7 -11.33 -26.61 14.68
N GLN A 8 -11.82 -26.13 15.81
CA GLN A 8 -11.84 -24.70 16.05
C GLN A 8 -10.38 -24.25 15.97
N GLU A 9 -10.05 -23.49 14.96
CA GLU A 9 -8.74 -22.81 14.87
C GLU A 9 -8.67 -21.87 16.09
N GLU A 10 -7.90 -22.26 17.10
CA GLU A 10 -7.65 -21.42 18.25
C GLU A 10 -6.93 -20.16 17.75
N THR A 11 -7.51 -19.00 17.98
CA THR A 11 -6.91 -17.71 17.61
C THR A 11 -5.54 -17.59 18.27
N GLU A 12 -4.47 -17.45 17.48
CA GLU A 12 -3.11 -17.22 18.00
C GLU A 12 -3.11 -15.99 18.92
N LYS A 13 -2.52 -16.13 20.11
CA LYS A 13 -2.37 -15.07 21.10
C LYS A 13 -0.93 -14.61 21.11
N VAL A 14 -0.68 -13.33 20.85
CA VAL A 14 0.69 -12.82 20.72
C VAL A 14 0.96 -11.64 21.64
N ILE A 15 2.21 -11.53 22.09
CA ILE A 15 2.74 -10.37 22.80
C ILE A 15 3.51 -9.52 21.78
N LEU A 16 3.23 -8.22 21.76
CA LEU A 16 3.98 -7.26 20.93
C LEU A 16 5.19 -6.75 21.70
N ILE A 17 6.32 -6.63 20.99
CA ILE A 17 7.58 -6.15 21.56
C ILE A 17 8.10 -5.00 20.72
N GLY A 18 8.34 -3.84 21.35
CA GLY A 18 8.99 -2.68 20.75
C GLY A 18 10.21 -2.24 21.52
N VAL A 19 11.16 -1.62 20.84
CA VAL A 19 12.31 -0.97 21.44
C VAL A 19 12.23 0.52 21.13
N SER A 20 12.03 1.32 22.20
CA SER A 20 12.14 2.77 22.11
C SER A 20 13.60 3.18 22.18
N THR A 21 14.06 3.96 21.20
CA THR A 21 15.41 4.53 21.18
C THR A 21 15.32 6.04 21.36
N SER A 22 16.35 6.67 21.91
CA SER A 22 16.35 8.10 22.24
C SER A 22 16.15 9.06 21.06
N ASP A 23 16.19 8.56 19.83
CA ASP A 23 16.12 9.35 18.60
C ASP A 23 14.71 9.39 17.96
N GLY A 24 13.68 9.55 18.74
CA GLY A 24 12.32 9.71 18.20
C GLY A 24 11.36 8.65 18.71
N ASP A 25 10.57 9.04 19.68
CA ASP A 25 9.74 8.13 20.42
C ASP A 25 8.33 8.03 19.81
N ASP A 26 8.23 7.32 18.68
CA ASP A 26 6.97 6.92 18.06
C ASP A 26 6.67 5.42 18.24
N THR A 27 7.36 4.79 19.21
CA THR A 27 7.27 3.34 19.46
C THR A 27 5.86 2.92 19.89
N GLU A 28 5.19 3.71 20.72
CA GLU A 28 3.82 3.41 21.15
C GLU A 28 2.86 3.40 19.97
N GLU A 29 2.92 4.41 19.12
CA GLU A 29 2.10 4.51 17.92
C GLU A 29 2.43 3.40 16.92
N SER A 30 3.70 3.06 16.77
CA SER A 30 4.15 1.95 15.94
C SER A 30 3.57 0.62 16.41
N LEU A 31 3.52 0.39 17.72
CA LEU A 31 2.94 -0.80 18.34
C LEU A 31 1.41 -0.80 18.24
N MET A 32 0.75 0.35 18.30
CA MET A 32 -0.69 0.44 18.03
C MET A 32 -1.00 0.02 16.60
N GLU A 33 -0.22 0.46 15.64
CA GLU A 33 -0.34 0.04 14.24
C GLU A 33 -0.04 -1.46 14.08
N LEU A 34 1.02 -1.97 14.74
CA LEU A 34 1.34 -3.40 14.73
C LEU A 34 0.20 -4.26 15.32
N LYS A 35 -0.49 -3.77 16.34
CA LYS A 35 -1.67 -4.42 16.92
C LYS A 35 -2.79 -4.58 15.89
N GLU A 36 -3.05 -3.54 15.08
CA GLU A 36 -4.05 -3.62 14.01
C GLU A 36 -3.58 -4.54 12.85
N LEU A 37 -2.27 -4.61 12.55
CA LEU A 37 -1.71 -5.58 11.61
C LEU A 37 -1.94 -7.02 12.10
N VAL A 38 -1.59 -7.31 13.35
CA VAL A 38 -1.77 -8.63 13.97
C VAL A 38 -3.25 -9.05 13.96
N LYS A 39 -4.15 -8.14 14.29
CA LYS A 39 -5.60 -8.37 14.20
C LYS A 39 -6.06 -8.65 12.78
N THR A 40 -5.49 -7.93 11.80
CA THR A 40 -5.79 -8.15 10.38
C THR A 40 -5.29 -9.51 9.90
N ALA A 41 -4.16 -9.98 10.42
CA ALA A 41 -3.62 -11.33 10.17
C ALA A 41 -4.41 -12.46 10.87
N GLY A 42 -5.38 -12.11 11.75
CA GLY A 42 -6.24 -13.09 12.41
C GLY A 42 -5.77 -13.51 13.82
N ALA A 43 -4.74 -12.86 14.38
CA ALA A 43 -4.24 -13.11 15.71
C ALA A 43 -4.73 -12.06 16.73
N ALA A 44 -4.69 -12.40 18.02
CA ALA A 44 -5.07 -11.52 19.12
C ALA A 44 -3.84 -11.06 19.91
N THR A 45 -3.71 -9.76 20.12
CA THR A 45 -2.69 -9.20 21.00
C THR A 45 -3.14 -9.27 22.44
N VAL A 46 -2.37 -9.96 23.30
CA VAL A 46 -2.67 -10.12 24.73
C VAL A 46 -1.86 -9.20 25.63
N ALA A 47 -0.68 -8.76 25.19
CA ALA A 47 0.13 -7.77 25.89
C ALA A 47 1.01 -6.98 24.92
N THR A 48 1.49 -5.83 25.38
CA THR A 48 2.47 -5.00 24.66
C THR A 48 3.60 -4.66 25.62
N VAL A 49 4.85 -4.88 25.20
CA VAL A 49 6.05 -4.67 26.00
C VAL A 49 6.97 -3.71 25.26
N ILE A 50 7.37 -2.64 25.92
CA ILE A 50 8.32 -1.65 25.41
C ILE A 50 9.60 -1.71 26.25
N GLN A 51 10.73 -1.65 25.60
CA GLN A 51 12.02 -1.48 26.24
C GLN A 51 12.71 -0.20 25.77
N ASN A 52 12.99 0.71 26.70
CA ASN A 52 13.77 1.91 26.40
C ASN A 52 15.27 1.55 26.40
N ARG A 53 15.97 1.88 25.32
CA ARG A 53 17.39 1.63 25.14
C ARG A 53 18.01 2.71 24.25
N GLU A 54 19.33 2.91 24.36
CA GLU A 54 20.07 3.76 23.43
C GLU A 54 20.14 3.14 22.01
N ALA A 55 20.15 1.79 21.93
CA ALA A 55 20.16 1.06 20.66
C ALA A 55 19.53 -0.32 20.81
N ILE A 56 18.99 -0.85 19.71
CA ILE A 56 18.49 -2.21 19.60
C ILE A 56 19.60 -3.21 19.91
N HIS A 57 19.32 -4.22 20.76
CA HIS A 57 20.30 -5.23 21.10
C HIS A 57 20.66 -6.11 19.89
N ALA A 58 21.94 -6.11 19.50
CA ALA A 58 22.39 -6.75 18.28
C ALA A 58 22.14 -8.28 18.23
N GLY A 59 22.13 -8.95 19.39
CA GLY A 59 21.99 -10.40 19.47
C GLY A 59 20.56 -10.90 19.68
N THR A 60 19.72 -10.15 20.40
CA THR A 60 18.40 -10.64 20.86
C THR A 60 17.29 -9.59 20.70
N TYR A 61 17.51 -8.47 20.01
CA TYR A 61 16.56 -7.37 19.86
C TYR A 61 16.30 -6.62 21.15
N ILE A 62 15.96 -7.32 22.25
CA ILE A 62 15.77 -6.81 23.62
C ILE A 62 16.84 -7.36 24.57
N GLY A 63 17.01 -6.71 25.72
CA GLY A 63 17.98 -7.13 26.73
C GLY A 63 17.52 -8.34 27.55
N LYS A 64 18.48 -9.03 28.21
CA LYS A 64 18.22 -10.26 28.98
C LYS A 64 17.13 -10.11 30.04
N GLY A 65 17.13 -9.03 30.82
CA GLY A 65 16.09 -8.81 31.85
C GLY A 65 14.69 -8.68 31.23
N LYS A 66 14.58 -8.03 30.06
CA LYS A 66 13.29 -7.93 29.35
C LYS A 66 12.84 -9.27 28.75
N ILE A 67 13.77 -10.15 28.36
CA ILE A 67 13.48 -11.50 27.91
C ILE A 67 12.82 -12.31 29.05
N GLU A 68 13.34 -12.23 30.27
CA GLU A 68 12.75 -12.94 31.42
C GLU A 68 11.35 -12.39 31.76
N GLU A 69 11.14 -11.08 31.66
CA GLU A 69 9.82 -10.47 31.84
C GLU A 69 8.81 -11.00 30.78
N VAL A 70 9.23 -11.05 29.52
CA VAL A 70 8.38 -11.57 28.43
C VAL A 70 8.07 -13.05 28.62
N LYS A 71 9.00 -13.88 29.11
CA LYS A 71 8.73 -15.29 29.44
C LYS A 71 7.61 -15.44 30.46
N VAL A 72 7.69 -14.66 31.55
CA VAL A 72 6.64 -14.69 32.57
C VAL A 72 5.29 -14.33 31.98
N LEU A 73 5.23 -13.30 31.11
CA LEU A 73 3.99 -12.89 30.45
C LEU A 73 3.47 -13.97 29.48
N ILE A 74 4.35 -14.69 28.78
CA ILE A 74 3.95 -15.79 27.90
C ILE A 74 3.21 -16.86 28.70
N ASP A 75 3.78 -17.28 29.84
CA ASP A 75 3.20 -18.32 30.70
C ASP A 75 1.90 -17.85 31.35
N GLU A 76 1.85 -16.63 31.88
CA GLU A 76 0.68 -16.07 32.57
C GLU A 76 -0.52 -15.84 31.64
N LEU A 77 -0.27 -15.34 30.43
CA LEU A 77 -1.32 -14.96 29.47
C LEU A 77 -1.64 -16.09 28.46
N GLY A 78 -0.89 -17.18 28.50
CA GLY A 78 -1.01 -18.26 27.52
C GLY A 78 -0.75 -17.80 26.10
N ALA A 79 0.27 -16.96 25.92
CA ALA A 79 0.63 -16.47 24.60
C ALA A 79 1.29 -17.59 23.78
N THR A 80 0.91 -17.70 22.50
CA THR A 80 1.43 -18.71 21.57
C THR A 80 2.62 -18.20 20.74
N GLY A 81 2.96 -16.93 20.89
CA GLY A 81 4.08 -16.31 20.19
C GLY A 81 4.30 -14.85 20.57
N VAL A 82 5.38 -14.28 20.03
CA VAL A 82 5.71 -12.87 20.15
C VAL A 82 5.91 -12.24 18.77
N VAL A 83 5.60 -10.95 18.65
CA VAL A 83 5.80 -10.17 17.42
C VAL A 83 6.63 -8.94 17.73
N CYS A 84 7.78 -8.82 17.09
CA CYS A 84 8.65 -7.65 17.21
C CYS A 84 8.27 -6.57 16.18
N ASP A 85 8.32 -5.30 16.60
CA ASP A 85 7.91 -4.16 15.79
C ASP A 85 8.87 -3.83 14.65
N ASP A 86 10.12 -4.24 14.76
CA ASP A 86 11.14 -4.04 13.74
C ASP A 86 11.48 -5.35 13.03
N GLU A 87 12.05 -5.25 11.82
CA GLU A 87 12.56 -6.40 11.10
C GLU A 87 13.76 -7.00 11.86
N LEU A 88 13.67 -8.28 12.20
CA LEU A 88 14.71 -8.98 12.93
C LEU A 88 15.78 -9.52 11.99
N SER A 89 17.06 -9.36 12.37
CA SER A 89 18.12 -10.11 11.74
C SER A 89 17.97 -11.61 12.01
N PRO A 90 18.52 -12.48 11.15
CA PRO A 90 18.41 -13.94 11.36
C PRO A 90 18.97 -14.40 12.72
N ALA A 91 20.01 -13.74 13.22
CA ALA A 91 20.60 -14.02 14.54
C ALA A 91 19.67 -13.60 15.68
N GLN A 92 19.08 -12.42 15.60
CA GLN A 92 18.11 -11.93 16.60
C GLN A 92 16.89 -12.84 16.68
N LEU A 93 16.32 -13.20 15.52
CA LEU A 93 15.14 -14.09 15.43
C LEU A 93 15.42 -15.43 16.13
N MET A 94 16.56 -16.05 15.83
CA MET A 94 16.92 -17.34 16.37
C MET A 94 17.24 -17.28 17.87
N ASN A 95 18.08 -16.34 18.27
CA ASN A 95 18.47 -16.18 19.67
C ASN A 95 17.26 -15.83 20.56
N LEU A 96 16.34 -15.01 20.05
CA LEU A 96 15.12 -14.63 20.77
C LEU A 96 14.15 -15.82 20.87
N ARG A 97 13.97 -16.58 19.78
CA ARG A 97 13.16 -17.79 19.80
C ARG A 97 13.71 -18.85 20.77
N ASP A 98 15.02 -19.09 20.73
CA ASP A 98 15.67 -20.06 21.62
C ASP A 98 15.64 -19.59 23.08
N ALA A 99 15.71 -18.27 23.33
CA ALA A 99 15.58 -17.69 24.64
C ALA A 99 14.16 -17.73 25.21
N LEU A 100 13.13 -17.49 24.39
CA LEU A 100 11.73 -17.44 24.82
C LEU A 100 11.01 -18.80 24.72
N ASP A 101 11.61 -19.78 24.04
CA ASP A 101 11.03 -21.10 23.74
C ASP A 101 9.63 -21.01 23.13
N THR A 102 9.41 -20.01 22.25
CA THR A 102 8.12 -19.78 21.60
C THR A 102 8.30 -19.26 20.17
N LYS A 103 7.20 -19.19 19.42
CA LYS A 103 7.16 -18.62 18.06
C LYS A 103 7.53 -17.13 18.11
N VAL A 104 8.56 -16.73 17.37
CA VAL A 104 8.96 -15.34 17.22
C VAL A 104 8.71 -14.89 15.79
N MET A 105 8.01 -13.79 15.64
CA MET A 105 7.69 -13.15 14.38
C MET A 105 8.16 -11.70 14.40
N ASP A 106 8.28 -11.10 13.25
CA ASP A 106 8.52 -9.66 13.11
C ASP A 106 7.43 -9.00 12.27
N ARG A 107 7.41 -7.67 12.27
CA ARG A 107 6.46 -6.86 11.49
C ARG A 107 6.41 -7.30 10.02
N THR A 108 7.57 -7.58 9.43
CA THR A 108 7.69 -8.01 8.03
C THR A 108 6.92 -9.29 7.75
N LEU A 109 7.02 -10.29 8.63
CA LEU A 109 6.31 -11.55 8.46
C LEU A 109 4.80 -11.36 8.56
N ILE A 110 4.32 -10.54 9.50
CA ILE A 110 2.89 -10.23 9.64
C ILE A 110 2.35 -9.56 8.38
N ILE A 111 3.07 -8.58 7.83
CA ILE A 111 2.68 -7.93 6.56
C ILE A 111 2.62 -8.95 5.42
N LEU A 112 3.61 -9.84 5.31
CA LEU A 112 3.63 -10.90 4.30
C LEU A 112 2.45 -11.88 4.43
N ASP A 113 2.05 -12.22 5.64
CA ASP A 113 0.90 -13.10 5.91
C ASP A 113 -0.42 -12.42 5.50
N ILE A 114 -0.57 -11.13 5.80
CA ILE A 114 -1.72 -10.33 5.34
C ILE A 114 -1.75 -10.32 3.80
N PHE A 115 -0.61 -10.08 3.16
CA PHE A 115 -0.54 -10.05 1.70
C PHE A 115 -0.85 -11.40 1.07
N ALA A 116 -0.38 -12.50 1.67
CA ALA A 116 -0.69 -13.85 1.20
C ALA A 116 -2.19 -14.17 1.24
N SER A 117 -2.88 -13.69 2.27
CA SER A 117 -4.34 -13.86 2.40
C SER A 117 -5.14 -12.96 1.45
N ARG A 118 -4.58 -11.82 0.99
CA ARG A 118 -5.27 -10.82 0.18
C ARG A 118 -4.97 -10.91 -1.32
N ALA A 119 -3.89 -11.55 -1.73
CA ALA A 119 -3.52 -11.70 -3.13
C ALA A 119 -4.55 -12.56 -3.89
N LYS A 120 -5.32 -11.95 -4.78
CA LYS A 120 -6.34 -12.60 -5.60
C LYS A 120 -5.87 -12.84 -7.02
N THR A 121 -5.12 -11.88 -7.59
CA THR A 121 -4.61 -11.97 -8.96
C THR A 121 -3.45 -12.95 -9.07
N GLY A 122 -3.23 -13.50 -10.26
CA GLY A 122 -2.06 -14.34 -10.54
C GLY A 122 -0.75 -13.59 -10.29
N GLU A 123 -0.69 -12.31 -10.67
CA GLU A 123 0.47 -11.45 -10.46
C GLU A 123 0.72 -11.20 -8.98
N GLY A 124 -0.30 -10.80 -8.21
CA GLY A 124 -0.20 -10.59 -6.77
C GLY A 124 0.30 -11.83 -6.03
N LYS A 125 -0.21 -13.03 -6.39
CA LYS A 125 0.24 -14.31 -5.80
C LYS A 125 1.71 -14.58 -6.06
N VAL A 126 2.17 -14.40 -7.31
CA VAL A 126 3.58 -14.61 -7.70
C VAL A 126 4.49 -13.63 -6.95
N GLN A 127 4.10 -12.37 -6.82
CA GLN A 127 4.85 -11.35 -6.11
C GLN A 127 4.95 -11.63 -4.61
N VAL A 128 3.85 -12.01 -3.98
CA VAL A 128 3.82 -12.40 -2.56
C VAL A 128 4.69 -13.63 -2.32
N GLU A 129 4.57 -14.69 -3.15
CA GLU A 129 5.41 -15.88 -3.03
C GLU A 129 6.89 -15.52 -3.16
N LEU A 130 7.23 -14.66 -4.12
CA LEU A 130 8.61 -14.19 -4.31
C LEU A 130 9.13 -13.45 -3.07
N ALA A 131 8.31 -12.56 -2.48
CA ALA A 131 8.67 -11.82 -1.27
C ALA A 131 8.85 -12.76 -0.06
N GLN A 132 7.93 -13.70 0.16
CA GLN A 132 8.03 -14.70 1.21
C GLN A 132 9.28 -15.57 1.08
N LEU A 133 9.62 -16.00 -0.14
CA LEU A 133 10.81 -16.81 -0.37
C LEU A 133 12.10 -16.00 -0.17
N LYS A 134 12.16 -14.73 -0.56
CA LYS A 134 13.28 -13.84 -0.28
C LYS A 134 13.47 -13.65 1.24
N TYR A 135 12.38 -13.41 1.96
CA TYR A 135 12.38 -13.28 3.41
C TYR A 135 12.91 -14.57 4.08
N ARG A 136 12.42 -15.73 3.67
CA ARG A 136 12.91 -17.05 4.16
C ARG A 136 14.37 -17.28 3.80
N GLN A 137 14.78 -16.99 2.56
CA GLN A 137 16.15 -17.16 2.10
C GLN A 137 17.15 -16.38 2.94
N ALA A 138 16.86 -15.12 3.28
CA ALA A 138 17.71 -14.28 4.13
C ALA A 138 17.92 -14.93 5.51
N ARG A 139 16.88 -15.55 6.07
CA ARG A 139 16.93 -16.18 7.40
C ARG A 139 17.61 -17.54 7.42
N LEU A 140 17.55 -18.32 6.34
CA LEU A 140 18.28 -19.57 6.21
C LEU A 140 19.81 -19.38 6.15
N VAL A 141 20.29 -18.21 5.72
CA VAL A 141 21.73 -17.88 5.71
C VAL A 141 22.27 -17.76 7.13
N GLY A 142 21.51 -17.18 8.07
CA GLY A 142 21.90 -17.03 9.47
C GLY A 142 21.99 -18.34 10.25
N LEU A 143 21.14 -19.33 9.91
CA LEU A 143 21.14 -20.65 10.55
C LEU A 143 22.45 -21.43 10.33
N ARG A 144 23.14 -21.22 9.19
CA ARG A 144 24.40 -21.88 8.91
C ARG A 144 25.54 -21.44 9.82
N SER A 145 25.63 -20.15 10.13
CA SER A 145 26.70 -19.60 10.97
C SER A 145 26.63 -20.05 12.43
N SER A 146 25.43 -20.41 12.92
CA SER A 146 25.24 -20.94 14.27
C SER A 146 25.48 -22.45 14.34
N LEU A 147 25.04 -23.21 13.33
CA LEU A 147 25.28 -24.66 13.26
C LEU A 147 26.77 -24.99 13.02
N SER A 148 27.49 -24.17 12.26
CA SER A 148 28.94 -24.35 12.05
C SER A 148 29.79 -24.03 13.27
N ARG A 149 29.29 -23.25 14.24
CA ARG A 149 29.98 -23.02 15.53
C ARG A 149 29.86 -24.19 16.51
N LEU A 150 28.84 -25.05 16.33
CA LEU A 150 28.62 -26.25 17.18
C LEU A 150 29.32 -27.49 16.67
N GLY A 151 29.82 -27.49 15.42
CA GLY A 151 30.51 -28.62 14.81
C GLY A 151 32.02 -28.36 14.65
N GLY A 152 32.81 -28.55 15.70
CA GLY A 152 34.26 -28.44 15.71
C GLY A 152 34.96 -29.62 14.96
N GLY A 153 34.97 -29.61 13.61
CA GLY A 153 35.75 -30.58 12.86
C GLY A 153 35.94 -30.18 11.40
N ILE A 154 37.16 -30.12 10.92
CA ILE A 154 37.52 -29.89 9.52
C ILE A 154 37.00 -31.08 8.69
N GLY A 155 35.96 -30.89 7.86
CA GLY A 155 35.57 -31.84 6.84
C GLY A 155 34.28 -32.66 7.06
N THR A 156 33.58 -32.57 8.19
CA THR A 156 32.32 -33.27 8.43
C THR A 156 31.10 -32.39 8.29
N ARG A 157 30.52 -32.33 7.09
CA ARG A 157 29.17 -31.80 6.89
C ARG A 157 28.15 -32.74 7.49
N GLY A 158 27.51 -32.34 8.61
CA GLY A 158 26.44 -33.13 9.23
C GLY A 158 25.19 -33.25 8.33
N PRO A 159 24.30 -34.26 8.58
CA PRO A 159 23.08 -34.43 7.81
C PRO A 159 22.15 -33.23 7.82
N GLY A 160 22.17 -32.42 8.88
CA GLY A 160 21.44 -31.14 8.97
C GLY A 160 21.98 -30.06 8.03
N GLU A 161 23.28 -29.94 7.83
CA GLU A 161 23.87 -28.98 6.89
C GLU A 161 23.52 -29.34 5.43
N LYS A 162 23.48 -30.63 5.07
CA LYS A 162 23.06 -31.07 3.73
C LYS A 162 21.59 -30.75 3.46
N LYS A 163 20.73 -30.90 4.44
CA LYS A 163 19.29 -30.59 4.30
C LYS A 163 19.08 -29.07 4.14
N LEU A 164 19.73 -28.26 4.95
CA LEU A 164 19.70 -26.78 4.84
C LEU A 164 20.24 -26.29 3.48
N GLU A 165 21.30 -26.91 2.98
CA GLU A 165 21.86 -26.54 1.68
C GLU A 165 20.93 -26.93 0.52
N MET A 166 20.23 -28.05 0.64
CA MET A 166 19.22 -28.49 -0.33
C MET A 166 17.99 -27.55 -0.31
N ASP A 167 17.47 -27.23 0.87
CA ASP A 167 16.33 -26.31 1.03
C ASP A 167 16.68 -24.92 0.47
N ARG A 168 17.88 -24.42 0.76
CA ARG A 168 18.39 -23.15 0.22
C ARG A 168 18.49 -23.16 -1.30
N ARG A 169 18.94 -24.26 -1.89
CA ARG A 169 19.02 -24.43 -3.35
C ARG A 169 17.63 -24.40 -3.97
N LEU A 170 16.69 -25.17 -3.41
CA LEU A 170 15.31 -25.20 -3.88
C LEU A 170 14.65 -23.81 -3.83
N ILE A 171 14.82 -23.10 -2.73
CA ILE A 171 14.31 -21.72 -2.59
C ILE A 171 14.95 -20.79 -3.62
N LYS A 172 16.28 -20.88 -3.83
CA LYS A 172 16.98 -20.06 -4.81
C LYS A 172 16.50 -20.34 -6.24
N ASP A 173 16.30 -21.60 -6.58
CA ASP A 173 15.82 -22.00 -7.91
C ASP A 173 14.37 -21.51 -8.12
N ARG A 174 13.51 -21.63 -7.09
CA ARG A 174 12.14 -21.12 -7.16
C ARG A 174 12.09 -19.57 -7.29
N ILE A 175 12.93 -18.85 -6.54
CA ILE A 175 13.09 -17.40 -6.69
C ILE A 175 13.50 -17.02 -8.12
N ALA A 176 14.39 -17.78 -8.75
CA ALA A 176 14.83 -17.51 -10.12
C ALA A 176 13.70 -17.71 -11.14
N VAL A 177 12.83 -18.70 -10.92
CA VAL A 177 11.64 -18.92 -11.77
C VAL A 177 10.66 -17.76 -11.59
N LEU A 178 10.28 -17.45 -10.35
CA LEU A 178 9.31 -16.37 -10.06
C LEU A 178 9.78 -15.00 -10.55
N ARG A 179 11.09 -14.72 -10.50
CA ARG A 179 11.62 -13.46 -11.06
C ARG A 179 11.40 -13.36 -12.57
N ARG A 180 11.52 -14.47 -13.32
CA ARG A 180 11.23 -14.49 -14.76
C ARG A 180 9.75 -14.27 -15.02
N GLU A 181 8.88 -14.94 -14.27
CA GLU A 181 7.43 -14.75 -14.37
C GLU A 181 7.03 -13.28 -14.13
N VAL A 182 7.59 -12.63 -13.10
CA VAL A 182 7.35 -11.20 -12.81
C VAL A 182 7.84 -10.31 -13.96
N GLU A 183 9.02 -10.60 -14.54
CA GLU A 183 9.55 -9.80 -15.67
C GLU A 183 8.70 -9.97 -16.93
N GLU A 184 8.23 -11.18 -17.23
CA GLU A 184 7.30 -11.43 -18.34
C GLU A 184 5.98 -10.66 -18.15
N MET A 185 5.41 -10.68 -16.94
CA MET A 185 4.21 -9.89 -16.62
C MET A 185 4.43 -8.39 -16.79
N LYS A 186 5.62 -7.88 -16.42
CA LYS A 186 5.99 -6.48 -16.62
C LYS A 186 6.01 -6.10 -18.10
N VAL A 187 6.64 -6.91 -18.94
CA VAL A 187 6.67 -6.69 -20.40
C VAL A 187 5.26 -6.67 -20.99
N HIS A 188 4.40 -7.60 -20.58
CA HIS A 188 2.99 -7.61 -21.03
C HIS A 188 2.23 -6.34 -20.62
N ARG A 189 2.46 -5.84 -19.40
CA ARG A 189 1.86 -4.57 -18.95
C ARG A 189 2.37 -3.37 -19.76
N GLU A 190 3.66 -3.30 -20.03
CA GLU A 190 4.23 -2.22 -20.87
C GLU A 190 3.64 -2.23 -22.27
N LEU A 191 3.48 -3.40 -22.88
CA LEU A 191 2.82 -3.52 -24.19
C LEU A 191 1.35 -3.07 -24.14
N ALA A 192 0.60 -3.48 -23.11
CA ALA A 192 -0.78 -3.06 -22.92
C ALA A 192 -0.89 -1.54 -22.66
N ARG A 193 0.06 -0.95 -21.93
CA ARG A 193 0.16 0.51 -21.72
C ARG A 193 0.46 1.26 -23.00
N ASN A 194 1.42 0.78 -23.80
CA ASN A 194 1.76 1.37 -25.10
C ASN A 194 0.60 1.30 -26.11
N GLN A 195 -0.28 0.32 -25.99
CA GLN A 195 -1.53 0.30 -26.76
C GLN A 195 -2.56 1.31 -26.25
N ARG A 196 -2.61 1.55 -24.92
CA ARG A 196 -3.49 2.56 -24.30
C ARG A 196 -3.03 3.99 -24.58
N SER A 197 -1.71 4.24 -24.70
CA SER A 197 -1.16 5.59 -25.02
C SER A 197 -1.63 6.11 -26.38
N LYS A 198 -2.13 5.22 -27.26
CA LYS A 198 -2.80 5.62 -28.52
C LYS A 198 -4.21 6.19 -28.32
N ASN A 199 -4.79 6.00 -27.14
CA ASN A 199 -6.08 6.56 -26.72
C ASN A 199 -5.80 7.46 -25.51
N PRO A 200 -5.98 8.78 -25.59
CA PRO A 200 -5.68 9.73 -24.51
C PRO A 200 -6.71 9.65 -23.37
N THR A 201 -6.81 8.47 -22.73
CA THR A 201 -7.64 8.30 -21.53
C THR A 201 -6.81 8.64 -20.32
N THR A 202 -7.19 9.67 -19.60
CA THR A 202 -6.51 10.12 -18.36
C THR A 202 -6.61 9.06 -17.27
N VAL A 203 -5.47 8.78 -16.64
CA VAL A 203 -5.37 7.85 -15.50
C VAL A 203 -5.21 8.67 -14.22
N VAL A 204 -6.10 8.44 -13.27
CA VAL A 204 -6.10 9.04 -11.94
C VAL A 204 -5.83 7.95 -10.93
N SER A 205 -4.74 8.04 -10.19
CA SER A 205 -4.36 7.04 -9.19
C SER A 205 -4.65 7.55 -7.78
N ILE A 206 -5.33 6.71 -6.99
CA ILE A 206 -5.66 7.00 -5.59
C ILE A 206 -4.55 6.41 -4.73
N VAL A 207 -3.81 7.28 -4.03
CA VAL A 207 -2.69 6.94 -3.15
C VAL A 207 -2.98 7.40 -1.72
N GLY A 208 -2.26 6.88 -0.77
CA GLY A 208 -2.38 7.30 0.62
C GLY A 208 -2.09 6.16 1.60
N TYR A 209 -2.04 6.51 2.86
CA TYR A 209 -1.75 5.55 3.92
C TYR A 209 -2.81 4.45 4.00
N THR A 210 -2.46 3.28 4.57
CA THR A 210 -3.44 2.20 4.75
C THR A 210 -4.59 2.67 5.65
N ASN A 211 -5.82 2.24 5.34
CA ASN A 211 -7.04 2.65 6.03
C ASN A 211 -7.39 4.15 5.98
N ALA A 212 -6.81 4.95 5.07
CA ALA A 212 -7.18 6.36 4.89
C ALA A 212 -8.53 6.55 4.18
N GLY A 213 -9.07 5.53 3.51
CA GLY A 213 -10.36 5.56 2.80
C GLY A 213 -10.26 5.52 1.28
N LYS A 214 -9.14 5.01 0.71
CA LYS A 214 -8.92 4.92 -0.74
C LYS A 214 -9.96 4.08 -1.47
N SER A 215 -10.18 2.85 -1.00
CA SER A 215 -11.13 1.91 -1.61
C SER A 215 -12.57 2.40 -1.45
N THR A 216 -12.88 3.07 -0.33
CA THR A 216 -14.17 3.74 -0.12
C THR A 216 -14.37 4.84 -1.16
N LEU A 217 -13.35 5.67 -1.42
CA LEU A 217 -13.43 6.70 -2.45
C LEU A 217 -13.71 6.11 -3.83
N LEU A 218 -12.99 5.05 -4.21
CA LEU A 218 -13.24 4.38 -5.50
C LEU A 218 -14.67 3.84 -5.60
N ASN A 219 -15.16 3.19 -4.53
CA ASN A 219 -16.51 2.64 -4.50
C ASN A 219 -17.59 3.72 -4.60
N GLU A 220 -17.45 4.79 -3.84
CA GLU A 220 -18.39 5.91 -3.84
C GLU A 220 -18.50 6.56 -5.21
N LEU A 221 -17.38 6.75 -5.89
CA LEU A 221 -17.38 7.34 -7.23
C LEU A 221 -17.91 6.38 -8.29
N THR A 222 -17.58 5.08 -8.21
CA THR A 222 -17.78 4.16 -9.34
C THR A 222 -18.78 3.03 -9.09
N GLY A 223 -19.26 2.85 -7.88
CA GLY A 223 -20.09 1.69 -7.50
C GLY A 223 -19.35 0.35 -7.67
N ALA A 224 -18.02 0.34 -7.57
CA ALA A 224 -17.18 -0.78 -7.96
C ALA A 224 -17.32 -2.04 -7.10
N GLY A 225 -17.90 -1.93 -5.89
CA GLY A 225 -18.03 -3.05 -4.95
C GLY A 225 -16.70 -3.64 -4.50
N VAL A 226 -15.64 -2.81 -4.46
CA VAL A 226 -14.34 -3.21 -3.91
C VAL A 226 -14.52 -3.44 -2.41
N LEU A 227 -13.82 -4.45 -1.88
CA LEU A 227 -13.90 -4.81 -0.47
C LEU A 227 -13.51 -3.61 0.41
N GLU A 228 -14.49 -3.12 1.16
CA GLU A 228 -14.29 -2.09 2.16
C GLU A 228 -14.25 -2.76 3.54
N GLU A 229 -13.06 -2.90 4.08
CA GLU A 229 -12.86 -3.36 5.44
C GLU A 229 -12.12 -2.28 6.23
N ASN A 230 -12.54 -2.06 7.46
CA ASN A 230 -11.79 -1.23 8.41
C ASN A 230 -10.57 -2.03 8.93
N LYS A 231 -9.76 -2.53 7.99
CA LYS A 231 -8.55 -3.32 8.24
C LYS A 231 -7.41 -2.77 7.38
N LEU A 232 -6.20 -2.92 7.89
CA LEU A 232 -5.00 -2.54 7.16
C LEU A 232 -4.83 -3.44 5.91
N PHE A 233 -4.38 -2.86 4.80
CA PHE A 233 -4.20 -3.58 3.52
C PHE A 233 -5.46 -4.29 3.00
N ALA A 234 -6.62 -3.64 3.06
CA ALA A 234 -7.85 -4.17 2.47
C ALA A 234 -7.69 -4.44 0.96
N THR A 235 -6.95 -3.59 0.25
CA THR A 235 -6.63 -3.72 -1.17
C THR A 235 -5.15 -4.02 -1.34
N LEU A 236 -4.82 -5.16 -1.97
CA LEU A 236 -3.47 -5.52 -2.39
C LEU A 236 -3.31 -5.43 -3.91
N ASP A 237 -4.29 -5.93 -4.66
CA ASP A 237 -4.30 -5.88 -6.11
C ASP A 237 -4.93 -4.56 -6.58
N PRO A 238 -4.28 -3.79 -7.48
CA PRO A 238 -4.85 -2.54 -7.98
C PRO A 238 -6.19 -2.79 -8.67
N THR A 239 -7.16 -1.96 -8.36
CA THR A 239 -8.47 -2.02 -9.00
C THR A 239 -8.70 -0.77 -9.83
N THR A 240 -8.84 -0.93 -11.15
CA THR A 240 -9.09 0.18 -12.08
C THR A 240 -10.53 0.17 -12.54
N ARG A 241 -11.19 1.33 -12.53
CA ARG A 241 -12.56 1.55 -13.00
C ARG A 241 -12.63 2.77 -13.90
N ARG A 242 -13.54 2.72 -14.86
CA ARG A 242 -13.87 3.88 -15.68
C ARG A 242 -14.87 4.74 -14.94
N TYR A 243 -14.68 6.03 -15.03
CA TYR A 243 -15.60 7.03 -14.53
C TYR A 243 -15.85 8.10 -15.59
N LYS A 244 -17.10 8.51 -15.76
CA LYS A 244 -17.47 9.55 -16.71
C LYS A 244 -17.73 10.83 -15.94
N LEU A 245 -16.94 11.86 -16.19
CA LEU A 245 -17.11 13.18 -15.62
C LEU A 245 -18.37 13.89 -16.20
N GLU A 246 -18.80 14.95 -15.53
CA GLU A 246 -19.93 15.77 -16.01
C GLU A 246 -19.66 16.40 -17.37
N SER A 247 -18.43 16.80 -17.63
CA SER A 247 -17.97 17.24 -18.95
C SER A 247 -18.12 16.20 -20.08
N GLY A 248 -18.50 14.96 -19.72
CA GLY A 248 -18.61 13.84 -20.65
C GLY A 248 -17.33 13.08 -20.91
N GLN A 249 -16.19 13.56 -20.39
CA GLN A 249 -14.89 12.93 -20.53
C GLN A 249 -14.80 11.67 -19.66
N GLU A 250 -14.20 10.59 -20.20
CA GLU A 250 -13.93 9.36 -19.46
C GLU A 250 -12.51 9.40 -18.86
N ILE A 251 -12.43 9.06 -17.58
CA ILE A 251 -11.16 8.87 -16.86
C ILE A 251 -11.08 7.44 -16.31
N MET A 252 -9.87 7.00 -16.00
CA MET A 252 -9.63 5.73 -15.31
C MET A 252 -9.18 6.01 -13.87
N LEU A 253 -9.98 5.60 -12.91
CA LEU A 253 -9.66 5.67 -11.48
C LEU A 253 -9.02 4.35 -11.06
N THR A 254 -7.85 4.40 -10.42
CA THR A 254 -7.13 3.22 -9.94
C THR A 254 -6.89 3.33 -8.44
N ASP A 255 -7.44 2.40 -7.65
CA ASP A 255 -7.09 2.22 -6.24
C ASP A 255 -5.77 1.46 -6.14
N THR A 256 -4.89 1.92 -5.26
CA THR A 256 -3.56 1.33 -5.04
C THR A 256 -3.43 0.73 -3.65
N VAL A 257 -2.39 -0.07 -3.46
CA VAL A 257 -2.01 -0.59 -2.14
C VAL A 257 -1.74 0.57 -1.19
N GLY A 258 -2.24 0.46 0.05
CA GLY A 258 -1.97 1.47 1.07
C GLY A 258 -0.52 1.45 1.54
N PHE A 259 0.03 2.64 1.76
CA PHE A 259 1.36 2.79 2.38
C PHE A 259 1.28 2.53 3.88
N ILE A 260 2.39 2.11 4.46
CA ILE A 260 2.54 1.85 5.89
C ILE A 260 3.97 2.18 6.32
N ARG A 261 4.16 2.51 7.61
CA ARG A 261 5.50 2.75 8.15
C ARG A 261 6.30 1.45 8.26
N LYS A 262 7.63 1.59 8.26
CA LYS A 262 8.58 0.46 8.36
C LYS A 262 8.32 -0.62 7.29
N LEU A 263 7.86 -0.22 6.09
CA LEU A 263 7.71 -1.16 4.98
C LEU A 263 9.10 -1.60 4.50
N PRO A 264 9.42 -2.90 4.57
CA PRO A 264 10.74 -3.38 4.19
C PRO A 264 11.04 -3.14 2.71
N HIS A 265 12.27 -2.71 2.39
CA HIS A 265 12.67 -2.41 1.00
C HIS A 265 12.44 -3.57 0.02
N HIS A 266 12.66 -4.81 0.47
CA HIS A 266 12.43 -5.98 -0.38
C HIS A 266 10.94 -6.22 -0.68
N LEU A 267 10.01 -5.71 0.16
CA LEU A 267 8.58 -5.69 -0.12
C LEU A 267 8.23 -4.58 -1.11
N ILE A 268 8.84 -3.40 -0.99
CA ILE A 268 8.67 -2.33 -1.97
C ILE A 268 9.03 -2.84 -3.37
N ASP A 269 10.14 -3.58 -3.52
CA ASP A 269 10.53 -4.19 -4.78
C ASP A 269 9.53 -5.24 -5.29
N ALA A 270 8.97 -6.06 -4.39
CA ALA A 270 7.99 -7.07 -4.75
C ALA A 270 6.66 -6.44 -5.22
N PHE A 271 6.25 -5.32 -4.60
CA PHE A 271 5.03 -4.59 -4.93
C PHE A 271 5.26 -3.37 -5.82
N ARG A 272 6.48 -3.21 -6.34
CA ARG A 272 6.82 -2.12 -7.24
C ARG A 272 5.82 -2.00 -8.40
N SER A 273 5.35 -3.13 -8.92
CA SER A 273 4.41 -3.15 -10.04
C SER A 273 3.03 -2.59 -9.69
N THR A 274 2.55 -2.80 -8.46
CA THR A 274 1.27 -2.25 -7.98
C THR A 274 1.40 -0.77 -7.61
N LEU A 275 2.55 -0.39 -7.06
CA LEU A 275 2.88 0.99 -6.74
C LEU A 275 3.27 1.82 -8.00
N GLU A 276 3.76 1.17 -9.05
CA GLU A 276 4.06 1.81 -10.34
C GLU A 276 2.81 2.38 -11.03
N GLU A 277 1.59 1.97 -10.67
CA GLU A 277 0.37 2.60 -11.18
C GLU A 277 0.32 4.11 -10.82
N ALA A 278 0.86 4.50 -9.66
CA ALA A 278 1.02 5.91 -9.31
C ALA A 278 2.02 6.64 -10.23
N LYS A 279 3.09 5.96 -10.66
CA LYS A 279 4.09 6.53 -11.58
C LYS A 279 3.52 6.84 -12.96
N TYR A 280 2.60 6.01 -13.44
CA TYR A 280 2.01 6.15 -14.77
C TYR A 280 0.69 6.93 -14.75
N ALA A 281 0.22 7.35 -13.60
CA ALA A 281 -0.94 8.22 -13.50
C ALA A 281 -0.63 9.64 -14.00
N ASP A 282 -1.66 10.31 -14.52
CA ASP A 282 -1.63 11.72 -14.92
C ASP A 282 -1.94 12.64 -13.75
N ILE A 283 -2.76 12.15 -12.81
CA ILE A 283 -3.19 12.85 -11.59
C ILE A 283 -3.09 11.87 -10.42
N LEU A 284 -2.62 12.34 -9.28
CA LEU A 284 -2.65 11.62 -8.02
C LEU A 284 -3.71 12.21 -7.10
N ILE A 285 -4.53 11.34 -6.52
CA ILE A 285 -5.41 11.69 -5.41
C ILE A 285 -4.79 11.13 -4.13
N HIS A 286 -4.24 12.01 -3.29
CA HIS A 286 -3.68 11.64 -2.01
C HIS A 286 -4.77 11.68 -0.94
N VAL A 287 -5.22 10.51 -0.47
CA VAL A 287 -6.23 10.39 0.58
C VAL A 287 -5.54 10.29 1.94
N VAL A 288 -5.86 11.24 2.81
CA VAL A 288 -5.27 11.40 4.15
C VAL A 288 -6.36 11.23 5.21
N ASP A 289 -6.08 10.47 6.26
CA ASP A 289 -6.96 10.37 7.44
C ASP A 289 -6.72 11.55 8.37
N ALA A 290 -7.55 12.59 8.26
CA ALA A 290 -7.42 13.81 9.06
C ALA A 290 -7.73 13.60 10.55
N SER A 291 -8.38 12.50 10.92
CA SER A 291 -8.67 12.17 12.32
C SER A 291 -7.51 11.50 13.04
N ASN A 292 -6.44 11.15 12.31
CA ASN A 292 -5.30 10.45 12.89
C ASN A 292 -4.28 11.45 13.46
N PRO A 293 -3.88 11.34 14.75
CA PRO A 293 -2.87 12.23 15.34
C PRO A 293 -1.51 12.20 14.62
N GLN A 294 -1.18 11.09 13.93
CA GLN A 294 0.05 10.90 13.17
C GLN A 294 -0.11 11.27 11.68
N MET A 295 -1.11 12.09 11.34
CA MET A 295 -1.44 12.45 9.96
C MET A 295 -0.23 12.97 9.19
N ASP A 296 0.52 13.91 9.76
CA ASP A 296 1.69 14.52 9.10
C ASP A 296 2.82 13.50 8.86
N ALA A 297 3.07 12.63 9.83
CA ALA A 297 4.05 11.54 9.68
C ALA A 297 3.61 10.54 8.61
N GLN A 298 2.32 10.21 8.54
CA GLN A 298 1.77 9.34 7.50
C GLN A 298 1.87 9.97 6.11
N MET A 299 1.58 11.27 5.98
CA MET A 299 1.76 12.00 4.72
C MET A 299 3.22 11.99 4.27
N HIS A 300 4.16 12.20 5.21
CA HIS A 300 5.59 12.17 4.93
C HIS A 300 6.02 10.80 4.36
N ILE A 301 5.59 9.70 4.99
CA ILE A 301 5.90 8.32 4.54
C ILE A 301 5.35 8.06 3.13
N VAL A 302 4.14 8.54 2.82
CA VAL A 302 3.56 8.41 1.48
C VAL A 302 4.43 9.13 0.46
N TYR A 303 4.81 10.37 0.71
CA TYR A 303 5.63 11.16 -0.20
C TYR A 303 7.04 10.61 -0.35
N GLU A 304 7.70 10.19 0.73
CA GLU A 304 9.01 9.53 0.68
C GLU A 304 8.97 8.26 -0.19
N THR A 305 7.92 7.47 -0.05
CA THR A 305 7.75 6.26 -0.87
C THR A 305 7.50 6.61 -2.34
N LEU A 306 6.65 7.60 -2.65
CA LEU A 306 6.44 8.08 -4.03
C LEU A 306 7.74 8.59 -4.65
N ASP A 307 8.53 9.36 -3.91
CA ASP A 307 9.84 9.86 -4.34
C ASP A 307 10.81 8.71 -4.63
N SER A 308 10.84 7.68 -3.77
CA SER A 308 11.67 6.46 -3.98
C SER A 308 11.29 5.66 -5.21
N LEU A 309 10.02 5.73 -5.63
CA LEU A 309 9.51 5.11 -6.86
C LEU A 309 9.76 5.97 -8.12
N GLY A 310 10.30 7.17 -7.94
CA GLY A 310 10.53 8.13 -9.02
C GLY A 310 9.22 8.69 -9.58
N VAL A 311 8.24 8.94 -8.71
CA VAL A 311 6.99 9.63 -9.05
C VAL A 311 7.23 11.12 -8.91
N THR A 312 7.48 11.81 -10.01
CA THR A 312 7.73 13.25 -10.09
C THR A 312 6.78 13.91 -11.08
N ASP A 313 6.64 15.23 -10.97
CA ASP A 313 5.93 16.07 -11.94
C ASP A 313 4.46 15.65 -12.18
N LYS A 314 3.77 15.22 -11.11
CA LYS A 314 2.35 14.86 -11.17
C LYS A 314 1.50 15.95 -10.54
N SER A 315 0.31 16.16 -11.11
CA SER A 315 -0.72 16.96 -10.44
C SER A 315 -1.27 16.17 -9.26
N ILE A 316 -1.31 16.79 -8.08
CA ILE A 316 -1.71 16.15 -6.83
C ILE A 316 -2.93 16.87 -6.25
N ILE A 317 -3.96 16.10 -5.92
CA ILE A 317 -5.13 16.56 -5.16
C ILE A 317 -5.09 15.85 -3.81
N THR A 318 -4.95 16.59 -2.71
CA THR A 318 -4.98 16.00 -1.36
C THR A 318 -6.35 16.13 -0.74
N ILE A 319 -6.90 15.01 -0.30
CA ILE A 319 -8.18 14.88 0.39
C ILE A 319 -7.92 14.61 1.86
N PHE A 320 -8.22 15.58 2.72
CA PHE A 320 -8.26 15.38 4.17
C PHE A 320 -9.61 14.74 4.55
N ASN A 321 -9.62 13.41 4.54
CA ASN A 321 -10.79 12.57 4.75
C ASN A 321 -11.13 12.38 6.23
N LYS A 322 -12.28 11.80 6.51
CA LYS A 322 -12.82 11.49 7.84
C LYS A 322 -13.12 12.74 8.69
N GLN A 323 -13.56 13.81 8.05
CA GLN A 323 -13.96 15.05 8.74
C GLN A 323 -15.11 14.85 9.74
N ASP A 324 -15.92 13.81 9.57
CA ASP A 324 -16.92 13.36 10.54
C ASP A 324 -16.28 13.01 11.88
N LYS A 325 -15.17 12.26 11.88
CA LYS A 325 -14.43 11.92 13.10
C LYS A 325 -13.70 13.11 13.70
N VAL A 326 -13.12 13.98 12.86
CA VAL A 326 -12.51 15.24 13.33
C VAL A 326 -13.53 16.09 14.07
N ALA A 327 -14.74 16.24 13.52
CA ALA A 327 -15.82 16.98 14.16
C ALA A 327 -16.27 16.34 15.50
N GLU A 328 -16.28 15.02 15.60
CA GLU A 328 -16.56 14.30 16.85
C GLU A 328 -15.45 14.54 17.89
N GLN A 329 -14.19 14.50 17.51
CA GLN A 329 -13.04 14.75 18.38
C GLN A 329 -13.04 16.19 18.91
N ILE A 330 -13.29 17.18 18.05
CA ILE A 330 -13.40 18.60 18.43
C ILE A 330 -14.51 18.80 19.48
N LYS A 331 -15.68 18.22 19.24
CA LYS A 331 -16.79 18.29 20.21
C LYS A 331 -16.43 17.65 21.54
N SER A 332 -15.73 16.52 21.53
CA SER A 332 -15.33 15.80 22.76
C SER A 332 -14.25 16.56 23.54
N ASN A 333 -13.36 17.27 22.84
CA ASN A 333 -12.30 18.07 23.46
C ASN A 333 -12.74 19.47 23.89
N GLY A 334 -13.97 19.89 23.55
CA GLY A 334 -14.48 21.22 23.84
C GLY A 334 -13.86 22.36 23.03
N GLU A 335 -13.25 22.02 21.90
CA GLU A 335 -12.68 22.97 20.94
C GLU A 335 -13.78 23.60 20.07
N ALA A 336 -13.62 24.85 19.66
CA ALA A 336 -14.65 25.58 18.92
C ALA A 336 -14.39 25.67 17.41
N GLU A 337 -13.16 25.46 16.96
CA GLU A 337 -12.75 25.69 15.58
C GLU A 337 -12.24 24.41 14.90
N MET A 338 -12.58 24.23 13.62
CA MET A 338 -12.03 23.16 12.77
C MET A 338 -10.58 23.49 12.41
N PRO A 339 -9.65 22.52 12.53
CA PRO A 339 -8.27 22.72 12.12
C PRO A 339 -8.16 22.94 10.60
N VAL A 340 -7.25 23.82 10.21
CA VAL A 340 -6.94 24.07 8.81
C VAL A 340 -5.82 23.11 8.39
N PHE A 341 -6.16 22.15 7.59
CA PHE A 341 -5.19 21.20 7.01
C PHE A 341 -4.59 21.77 5.73
N LYS A 342 -3.28 21.57 5.53
CA LYS A 342 -2.55 22.04 4.35
C LYS A 342 -1.60 20.96 3.86
N ASP A 343 -1.49 20.87 2.54
CA ASP A 343 -0.47 20.10 1.87
C ASP A 343 0.24 21.01 0.86
N PHE A 344 1.51 21.30 1.12
CA PHE A 344 2.30 22.21 0.28
C PHE A 344 2.83 21.57 -1.00
N ARG A 345 2.67 20.26 -1.16
CA ARG A 345 3.06 19.51 -2.37
C ARG A 345 1.88 19.33 -3.34
N ALA A 346 0.66 19.56 -2.87
CA ALA A 346 -0.54 19.38 -3.67
C ALA A 346 -0.91 20.66 -4.43
N ASP A 347 -1.42 20.51 -5.66
CA ASP A 347 -2.00 21.61 -6.44
C ASP A 347 -3.34 22.06 -5.83
N TYR A 348 -4.11 21.10 -5.31
CA TYR A 348 -5.40 21.34 -4.67
C TYR A 348 -5.53 20.55 -3.37
N THR A 349 -6.20 21.15 -2.40
CA THR A 349 -6.54 20.48 -1.14
C THR A 349 -8.02 20.66 -0.84
N LEU A 350 -8.63 19.62 -0.27
CA LEU A 350 -10.01 19.67 0.18
C LEU A 350 -10.25 18.86 1.44
N ASN A 351 -11.20 19.28 2.25
CA ASN A 351 -11.71 18.53 3.39
C ASN A 351 -12.93 17.72 2.95
N ALA A 352 -12.98 16.44 3.32
CA ALA A 352 -14.06 15.54 2.91
C ALA A 352 -14.42 14.54 4.02
N SER A 353 -15.65 14.08 3.98
CA SER A 353 -16.06 12.82 4.62
C SER A 353 -16.65 11.93 3.54
N ILE A 354 -15.82 11.03 3.02
CA ILE A 354 -16.22 10.12 1.94
C ILE A 354 -17.42 9.29 2.40
N LYS A 355 -17.42 8.84 3.65
CA LYS A 355 -18.51 8.09 4.27
C LYS A 355 -19.85 8.85 4.26
N ASN A 356 -19.81 10.17 4.39
CA ASN A 356 -20.98 11.04 4.43
C ASN A 356 -21.23 11.73 3.09
N HIS A 357 -20.54 11.30 2.02
CA HIS A 357 -20.65 11.86 0.65
C HIS A 357 -20.37 13.37 0.57
N THR A 358 -19.53 13.93 1.47
CA THR A 358 -19.20 15.36 1.46
C THR A 358 -17.85 15.59 0.81
N GLY A 359 -17.77 16.64 -0.03
CA GLY A 359 -16.54 17.06 -0.71
C GLY A 359 -16.25 16.34 -2.04
N LEU A 360 -17.08 15.35 -2.46
CA LEU A 360 -16.85 14.59 -3.69
C LEU A 360 -17.06 15.44 -4.95
N ASP A 361 -18.07 16.31 -4.96
CA ASP A 361 -18.33 17.19 -6.10
C ASP A 361 -17.13 18.11 -6.35
N LYS A 362 -16.58 18.67 -5.27
CA LYS A 362 -15.39 19.52 -5.35
C LYS A 362 -14.15 18.80 -5.84
N LEU A 363 -14.00 17.51 -5.48
CA LEU A 363 -12.94 16.66 -6.01
C LEU A 363 -13.06 16.53 -7.53
N LEU A 364 -14.27 16.27 -8.03
CA LEU A 364 -14.54 16.13 -9.46
C LEU A 364 -14.28 17.45 -10.21
N GLU A 365 -14.68 18.59 -9.65
CA GLU A 365 -14.37 19.92 -10.18
C GLU A 365 -12.85 20.13 -10.32
N TYR A 366 -12.05 19.78 -9.30
CA TYR A 366 -10.59 19.91 -9.37
C TYR A 366 -9.96 18.98 -10.42
N ILE A 367 -10.46 17.76 -10.56
CA ILE A 367 -10.02 16.85 -11.63
C ILE A 367 -10.29 17.50 -12.99
N GLU A 368 -11.50 18.02 -13.22
CA GLU A 368 -11.86 18.67 -14.49
C GLU A 368 -11.01 19.92 -14.75
N GLU A 369 -10.71 20.72 -13.73
CA GLU A 369 -9.85 21.89 -13.85
C GLU A 369 -8.41 21.51 -14.25
N ILE A 370 -7.81 20.49 -13.61
CA ILE A 370 -6.49 19.96 -14.01
C ILE A 370 -6.50 19.47 -15.46
N LEU A 371 -7.56 18.74 -15.84
CA LEU A 371 -7.69 18.23 -17.20
C LEU A 371 -7.85 19.34 -18.23
N ARG A 372 -8.58 20.40 -17.88
CA ARG A 372 -8.77 21.58 -18.73
C ARG A 372 -7.46 22.31 -18.93
N ASN A 373 -6.67 22.51 -17.87
CA ASN A 373 -5.38 23.19 -17.92
C ASN A 373 -4.33 22.46 -18.79
N LYS A 374 -4.49 21.17 -19.01
CA LYS A 374 -3.64 20.35 -19.91
C LYS A 374 -4.12 20.35 -21.37
N LYS A 375 -5.22 21.01 -21.67
CA LYS A 375 -5.83 21.04 -23.01
C LYS A 375 -5.70 22.41 -23.64
N ILE A 376 -5.81 22.46 -24.95
CA ILE A 376 -5.83 23.69 -25.72
C ILE A 376 -7.29 24.01 -26.08
N TYR A 377 -7.68 25.26 -25.86
CA TYR A 377 -8.97 25.76 -26.34
C TYR A 377 -8.92 25.90 -27.86
N ILE A 378 -9.93 25.36 -28.53
CA ILE A 378 -10.14 25.53 -29.95
C ILE A 378 -11.54 26.08 -30.22
N ALA A 379 -11.63 26.96 -31.22
CA ALA A 379 -12.89 27.46 -31.79
C ALA A 379 -12.75 27.34 -33.32
N LYS A 380 -13.31 26.28 -33.91
CA LYS A 380 -13.09 25.95 -35.33
C LYS A 380 -14.34 25.33 -35.95
N THR A 381 -14.59 25.68 -37.26
CA THR A 381 -15.59 24.98 -38.04
C THR A 381 -14.94 23.78 -38.73
N PHE A 382 -15.49 22.60 -38.53
CA PHE A 382 -15.09 21.34 -39.17
C PHE A 382 -16.05 21.05 -40.31
N GLY A 383 -15.47 20.71 -41.47
CA GLY A 383 -16.29 20.26 -42.60
C GLY A 383 -17.08 18.98 -42.27
N TYR A 384 -18.24 18.76 -42.88
CA TYR A 384 -19.08 17.58 -42.61
C TYR A 384 -18.34 16.24 -42.85
N LYS A 385 -17.31 16.20 -43.69
CA LYS A 385 -16.45 15.03 -43.90
C LYS A 385 -15.52 14.74 -42.70
N GLU A 386 -15.32 15.73 -41.85
CA GLU A 386 -14.45 15.64 -40.65
C GLU A 386 -15.21 15.29 -39.36
N ALA A 387 -16.47 14.90 -39.49
CA ALA A 387 -17.33 14.53 -38.31
C ALA A 387 -16.67 13.49 -37.37
N GLY A 388 -15.79 12.64 -37.90
CA GLY A 388 -15.00 11.70 -37.08
C GLY A 388 -14.03 12.38 -36.09
N GLN A 389 -13.56 13.60 -36.36
CA GLN A 389 -12.74 14.38 -35.44
C GLN A 389 -13.59 14.92 -34.28
N ILE A 390 -14.81 15.36 -34.57
CA ILE A 390 -15.76 15.85 -33.55
C ILE A 390 -16.11 14.72 -32.56
N GLN A 391 -16.25 13.48 -33.04
CA GLN A 391 -16.46 12.33 -32.14
C GLN A 391 -15.27 12.10 -31.21
N LYS A 392 -14.03 12.29 -31.70
CA LYS A 392 -12.84 12.21 -30.83
C LYS A 392 -12.82 13.36 -29.82
N ILE A 393 -13.20 14.58 -30.23
CA ILE A 393 -13.33 15.72 -29.33
C ILE A 393 -14.36 15.45 -28.22
N ARG A 394 -15.53 14.89 -28.56
CA ARG A 394 -16.56 14.51 -27.58
C ARG A 394 -16.07 13.44 -26.60
N LYS A 395 -15.20 12.55 -27.06
CA LYS A 395 -14.72 11.42 -26.25
C LYS A 395 -13.55 11.77 -25.36
N TYR A 396 -12.64 12.60 -25.82
CA TYR A 396 -11.35 12.87 -25.17
C TYR A 396 -11.15 14.33 -24.77
N GLY A 397 -11.94 15.25 -25.35
CA GLY A 397 -11.97 16.68 -25.05
C GLY A 397 -13.13 17.03 -24.13
N GLU A 398 -13.29 18.33 -23.94
CA GLU A 398 -14.45 18.95 -23.29
C GLU A 398 -15.15 19.80 -24.32
N LEU A 399 -16.33 19.39 -24.78
CA LEU A 399 -17.11 20.09 -25.78
C LEU A 399 -17.94 21.18 -25.10
N LEU A 400 -17.67 22.45 -25.40
CA LEU A 400 -18.39 23.58 -24.84
C LEU A 400 -19.59 23.98 -25.70
N LYS A 401 -19.37 23.98 -27.02
CA LYS A 401 -20.39 24.42 -27.98
C LYS A 401 -20.28 23.64 -29.28
N GLU A 402 -21.44 23.29 -29.85
CA GLU A 402 -21.54 22.66 -31.17
C GLU A 402 -22.71 23.28 -31.93
N GLU A 403 -22.44 23.85 -33.09
CA GLU A 403 -23.46 24.46 -33.95
C GLU A 403 -23.31 23.94 -35.38
N TYR A 404 -24.40 23.48 -35.95
CA TYR A 404 -24.47 23.10 -37.35
C TYR A 404 -24.67 24.37 -38.20
N ARG A 405 -23.75 24.65 -39.11
CA ARG A 405 -23.75 25.82 -40.03
C ARG A 405 -23.75 25.33 -41.44
N ASP A 406 -24.04 26.21 -42.40
CA ASP A 406 -24.10 25.86 -43.84
C ASP A 406 -22.74 25.35 -44.36
N ASP A 407 -21.62 25.83 -43.80
CA ASP A 407 -20.22 25.54 -44.18
C ASP A 407 -19.63 24.37 -43.36
N GLY A 408 -20.33 23.82 -42.38
CA GLY A 408 -19.86 22.75 -41.53
C GLY A 408 -20.39 22.79 -40.12
N ILE A 409 -19.65 22.14 -39.18
CA ILE A 409 -20.01 22.07 -37.77
C ILE A 409 -19.01 22.93 -36.99
N TYR A 410 -19.51 24.04 -36.43
CA TYR A 410 -18.71 24.90 -35.54
C TYR A 410 -18.59 24.27 -34.17
N VAL A 411 -17.38 24.16 -33.64
CA VAL A 411 -17.06 23.55 -32.35
C VAL A 411 -16.20 24.47 -31.54
N GLU A 412 -16.63 24.72 -30.30
CA GLU A 412 -15.78 25.26 -29.22
C GLU A 412 -15.50 24.13 -28.23
N ALA A 413 -14.23 23.84 -27.98
CA ALA A 413 -13.84 22.75 -27.10
C ALA A 413 -12.45 22.93 -26.51
N TYR A 414 -12.20 22.31 -25.36
CA TYR A 414 -10.85 22.05 -24.86
C TYR A 414 -10.40 20.66 -25.35
N VAL A 415 -9.27 20.61 -26.07
CA VAL A 415 -8.79 19.39 -26.75
C VAL A 415 -7.37 19.05 -26.32
N PRO A 416 -7.08 17.77 -26.02
CA PRO A 416 -5.71 17.32 -25.78
C PRO A 416 -4.80 17.68 -26.98
N VAL A 417 -3.56 18.07 -26.67
CA VAL A 417 -2.57 18.50 -27.69
C VAL A 417 -2.35 17.44 -28.76
N GLU A 418 -2.39 16.17 -28.39
CA GLU A 418 -2.18 15.01 -29.28
C GLU A 418 -3.32 14.82 -30.30
N LEU A 419 -4.48 15.41 -30.05
CA LEU A 419 -5.65 15.33 -30.95
C LEU A 419 -5.80 16.54 -31.87
N MET A 420 -4.88 17.50 -31.79
CA MET A 420 -4.92 18.65 -32.67
C MET A 420 -4.79 18.19 -34.12
N PRO A 421 -5.71 18.59 -35.00
CA PRO A 421 -5.52 18.39 -36.43
C PRO A 421 -4.36 19.27 -36.89
N VAL A 422 -3.29 18.65 -37.37
CA VAL A 422 -2.17 19.33 -38.05
C VAL A 422 -2.68 20.04 -39.29
#